data_856881632c2be1a0385f5415bceff285
#
_entry.id   856881632c2be1a0385f5415bceff285
#
_cell.length_a   1.000
_cell.length_b   1.000
_cell.length_c   1.000
_cell.angle_alpha   90.00
_cell.angle_beta   90.00
_cell.angle_gamma   90.00
#
_symmetry.space_group_name_H-M   'P 1'
#
loop_
_entity.id
_entity.type
_entity.pdbx_description
1 polymer ?
#
loop_
_entity_poly.entity_id
_entity_poly.type
_entity_poly.pdbx_seq_one_letter_code
_entity_poly.pdbx_strand_id
1 'polypeptide(L)'
;MHDHAWPGEYTYCPHCAARLVTHEIGNGPRMTCPDCGFIHWRNPGVGAAVVLRDGDGRILLIRRAPGATRPGLWAIPAGFVDYGEDVRRAAARELFEETGLVAEVGDPVFVASNFHDPAKLTVGIWFEGTITGGSLVPGDDADDAGWFDLGELPPLAFETDAALVARLRGEATS
;
A
#
# COMPACT_ATOMS: atom_id res chain seq x y z
N MET A 1 30.47 13.35 -12.41
CA MET A 1 29.16 13.61 -11.82
C MET A 1 28.19 12.63 -12.45
N HIS A 2 27.83 11.55 -11.74
CA HIS A 2 26.86 10.59 -12.25
C HIS A 2 25.48 11.21 -12.07
N ASP A 3 24.82 11.50 -13.20
CA ASP A 3 23.39 11.81 -13.24
C ASP A 3 22.64 10.59 -12.68
N HIS A 4 22.33 10.61 -11.39
CA HIS A 4 21.40 9.66 -10.79
C HIS A 4 19.99 10.08 -11.18
N ALA A 5 19.62 9.82 -12.43
CA ALA A 5 18.20 9.80 -12.79
C ALA A 5 17.54 8.68 -11.98
N TRP A 6 16.68 9.04 -11.05
CA TRP A 6 15.88 8.07 -10.32
C TRP A 6 14.93 7.38 -11.29
N PRO A 7 14.76 6.05 -11.22
CA PRO A 7 13.80 5.35 -12.06
C PRO A 7 12.40 5.99 -11.89
N GLY A 8 11.82 6.47 -13.00
CA GLY A 8 10.51 7.12 -12.99
C GLY A 8 10.50 8.65 -12.95
N GLU A 9 11.64 9.32 -13.08
CA GLU A 9 11.66 10.76 -13.26
C GLU A 9 11.39 11.17 -14.72
N TYR A 10 10.62 12.25 -14.89
CA TYR A 10 10.42 12.85 -16.20
C TYR A 10 11.70 13.48 -16.70
N THR A 11 12.12 13.15 -17.90
CA THR A 11 13.18 13.87 -18.61
C THR A 11 12.66 15.13 -19.29
N TYR A 12 11.40 15.07 -19.73
CA TYR A 12 10.72 16.15 -20.43
C TYR A 12 9.45 16.56 -19.71
N CYS A 13 9.08 17.82 -19.81
CA CYS A 13 7.88 18.38 -19.22
C CYS A 13 6.61 17.76 -19.85
N PRO A 14 5.68 17.21 -19.05
CA PRO A 14 4.44 16.64 -19.58
C PRO A 14 3.49 17.71 -20.16
N HIS A 15 3.73 19.01 -19.87
CA HIS A 15 2.87 20.10 -20.34
C HIS A 15 3.35 20.71 -21.66
N CYS A 16 4.68 20.86 -21.85
CA CYS A 16 5.21 21.58 -23.01
C CYS A 16 6.39 20.87 -23.70
N ALA A 17 6.74 19.67 -23.26
CA ALA A 17 7.83 18.85 -23.79
C ALA A 17 9.25 19.47 -23.69
N ALA A 18 9.43 20.60 -23.03
CA ALA A 18 10.76 21.13 -22.75
C ALA A 18 11.52 20.20 -21.80
N ARG A 19 12.84 20.19 -21.92
CA ARG A 19 13.70 19.39 -21.03
C ARG A 19 13.62 19.95 -19.61
N LEU A 20 13.34 19.06 -18.63
CA LEU A 20 13.34 19.44 -17.23
C LEU A 20 14.77 19.63 -16.72
N VAL A 21 14.91 20.53 -15.74
CA VAL A 21 16.15 20.82 -15.03
C VAL A 21 15.93 20.68 -13.52
N THR A 22 16.98 20.38 -12.77
CA THR A 22 16.88 20.24 -11.31
C THR A 22 17.09 21.61 -10.65
N HIS A 23 16.15 21.99 -9.77
CA HIS A 23 16.29 23.15 -8.88
C HIS A 23 16.04 22.74 -7.43
N GLU A 24 16.71 23.41 -6.49
CA GLU A 24 16.42 23.29 -5.06
C GLU A 24 15.11 24.03 -4.75
N ILE A 25 14.09 23.28 -4.33
CA ILE A 25 12.77 23.82 -3.96
C ILE A 25 12.30 23.18 -2.66
N GLY A 26 12.07 23.99 -1.64
CA GLY A 26 11.69 23.52 -0.31
C GLY A 26 12.82 22.68 0.32
N ASN A 27 12.56 21.43 0.65
CA ASN A 27 13.47 20.55 1.37
C ASN A 27 14.32 19.66 0.46
N GLY A 28 14.53 20.03 -0.81
CA GLY A 28 15.39 19.24 -1.70
C GLY A 28 15.18 19.49 -3.19
N PRO A 29 15.96 18.76 -4.01
CA PRO A 29 15.95 18.93 -5.45
C PRO A 29 14.58 18.52 -6.05
N ARG A 30 14.11 19.28 -7.03
CA ARG A 30 12.89 19.03 -7.82
C ARG A 30 13.18 19.21 -9.30
N MET A 31 12.60 18.37 -10.14
CA MET A 31 12.61 18.56 -11.58
C MET A 31 11.62 19.67 -11.93
N THR A 32 12.10 20.71 -12.62
CA THR A 32 11.30 21.88 -13.00
C THR A 32 11.40 22.15 -14.48
N CYS A 33 10.37 22.73 -15.04
CA CYS A 33 10.36 23.16 -16.43
C CYS A 33 10.79 24.64 -16.53
N PRO A 34 11.87 24.98 -17.24
CA PRO A 34 12.30 26.38 -17.41
C PRO A 34 11.32 27.19 -18.27
N ASP A 35 10.54 26.54 -19.15
CA ASP A 35 9.68 27.22 -20.12
C ASP A 35 8.28 27.52 -19.58
N CYS A 36 7.64 26.57 -18.83
CA CYS A 36 6.26 26.75 -18.37
C CYS A 36 6.10 26.77 -16.85
N GLY A 37 7.20 26.60 -16.08
CA GLY A 37 7.17 26.63 -14.62
C GLY A 37 6.61 25.36 -13.96
N PHE A 38 6.34 24.28 -14.71
CA PHE A 38 5.91 23.00 -14.12
C PHE A 38 6.94 22.50 -13.12
N ILE A 39 6.50 22.04 -11.96
CA ILE A 39 7.32 21.40 -10.92
C ILE A 39 6.84 19.97 -10.75
N HIS A 40 7.76 19.02 -10.92
CA HIS A 40 7.48 17.62 -10.63
C HIS A 40 7.58 17.35 -9.12
N TRP A 41 6.43 17.25 -8.48
CA TRP A 41 6.30 16.82 -7.09
C TRP A 41 6.28 15.29 -7.03
N ARG A 42 7.32 14.72 -6.44
CA ARG A 42 7.39 13.28 -6.23
C ARG A 42 6.87 12.94 -4.84
N ASN A 43 5.63 12.48 -4.80
CA ASN A 43 4.97 12.02 -3.56
C ASN A 43 4.96 10.50 -3.50
N PRO A 44 4.99 9.90 -2.30
CA PRO A 44 4.73 8.47 -2.16
C PRO A 44 3.32 8.13 -2.63
N GLY A 45 3.14 6.92 -3.19
CA GLY A 45 1.82 6.38 -3.45
C GLY A 45 1.08 6.15 -2.12
N VAL A 46 -0.26 6.18 -2.15
CA VAL A 46 -1.08 5.88 -0.99
C VAL A 46 -1.66 4.48 -1.18
N GLY A 47 -1.46 3.61 -0.17
CA GLY A 47 -2.10 2.30 -0.09
C GLY A 47 -3.13 2.27 1.04
N ALA A 48 -4.19 1.50 0.85
CA ALA A 48 -5.25 1.30 1.84
C ALA A 48 -5.48 -0.20 2.04
N ALA A 49 -5.63 -0.61 3.29
CA ALA A 49 -5.77 -2.00 3.71
C ALA A 49 -6.91 -2.16 4.71
N VAL A 50 -7.52 -3.34 4.77
CA VAL A 50 -8.54 -3.67 5.79
C VAL A 50 -8.04 -4.80 6.69
N VAL A 51 -8.03 -4.55 7.98
CA VAL A 51 -7.75 -5.52 9.03
C VAL A 51 -9.07 -6.16 9.45
N LEU A 52 -9.29 -7.39 9.06
CA LEU A 52 -10.46 -8.16 9.49
C LEU A 52 -10.07 -9.15 10.57
N ARG A 53 -10.93 -9.30 11.55
CA ARG A 53 -10.86 -10.37 12.57
C ARG A 53 -12.15 -11.20 12.56
N ASP A 54 -11.99 -12.50 12.71
CA ASP A 54 -13.14 -13.37 12.91
C ASP A 54 -13.57 -13.44 14.39
N GLY A 55 -14.60 -14.27 14.67
CA GLY A 55 -15.13 -14.45 16.03
C GLY A 55 -14.14 -15.06 17.04
N ASP A 56 -13.07 -15.71 16.57
CA ASP A 56 -11.99 -16.29 17.37
C ASP A 56 -10.81 -15.32 17.52
N GLY A 57 -10.86 -14.12 16.91
CA GLY A 57 -9.81 -13.10 16.95
C GLY A 57 -8.67 -13.33 15.95
N ARG A 58 -8.81 -14.31 15.02
CA ARG A 58 -7.84 -14.58 13.97
C ARG A 58 -7.90 -13.48 12.91
N ILE A 59 -6.75 -13.16 12.31
CA ILE A 59 -6.63 -12.15 11.26
C ILE A 59 -6.76 -12.78 9.87
N LEU A 60 -7.43 -12.08 8.96
CA LEU A 60 -7.47 -12.45 7.55
C LEU A 60 -6.16 -12.04 6.87
N LEU A 61 -5.57 -13.00 6.16
CA LEU A 61 -4.45 -12.75 5.25
C LEU A 61 -4.74 -13.35 3.87
N ILE A 62 -4.12 -12.78 2.86
CA ILE A 62 -4.06 -13.30 1.49
C ILE A 62 -2.64 -13.78 1.19
N ARG A 63 -2.49 -14.80 0.34
CA ARG A 63 -1.20 -15.20 -0.22
C ARG A 63 -1.04 -14.56 -1.60
N ARG A 64 0.06 -13.85 -1.78
CA ARG A 64 0.34 -13.10 -3.01
C ARG A 64 0.62 -14.05 -4.18
N ALA A 65 -0.13 -13.86 -5.26
CA ALA A 65 -0.06 -14.68 -6.47
C ALA A 65 1.31 -14.57 -7.18
N PRO A 66 1.66 -15.51 -8.08
CA PRO A 66 2.96 -15.53 -8.77
C PRO A 66 3.31 -14.27 -9.56
N GLY A 67 2.32 -13.47 -9.99
CA GLY A 67 2.53 -12.20 -10.70
C GLY A 67 2.68 -10.98 -9.80
N ALA A 68 2.36 -11.10 -8.52
CA ALA A 68 2.38 -10.01 -7.57
C ALA A 68 3.80 -9.74 -7.00
N THR A 69 3.98 -8.60 -6.36
CA THR A 69 5.22 -8.32 -5.61
C THR A 69 5.36 -9.29 -4.43
N ARG A 70 6.53 -9.93 -4.25
CA ARG A 70 6.82 -10.92 -3.18
C ARG A 70 5.86 -12.12 -3.21
N PRO A 71 5.80 -12.87 -4.33
CA PRO A 71 4.87 -13.97 -4.50
C PRO A 71 5.07 -15.09 -3.47
N GLY A 72 3.98 -15.75 -3.09
CA GLY A 72 3.96 -16.84 -2.13
C GLY A 72 4.05 -16.43 -0.66
N LEU A 73 4.30 -15.15 -0.36
CA LEU A 73 4.24 -14.60 1.00
C LEU A 73 2.84 -14.07 1.30
N TRP A 74 2.54 -13.94 2.58
CA TRP A 74 1.22 -13.52 3.04
C TRP A 74 1.18 -12.04 3.41
N ALA A 75 0.04 -11.40 3.19
CA ALA A 75 -0.17 -9.98 3.46
C ALA A 75 -1.60 -9.72 3.94
N ILE A 76 -1.80 -8.59 4.60
CA ILE A 76 -3.13 -8.05 4.84
C ILE A 76 -3.70 -7.58 3.49
N PRO A 77 -4.98 -7.85 3.16
CA PRO A 77 -5.60 -7.35 1.93
C PRO A 77 -5.44 -5.85 1.77
N ALA A 78 -4.84 -5.42 0.64
CA ALA A 78 -4.45 -4.04 0.44
C ALA A 78 -4.08 -3.72 -1.00
N GLY A 79 -4.41 -2.51 -1.46
CA GLY A 79 -3.95 -2.01 -2.73
C GLY A 79 -3.85 -0.49 -2.79
N PHE A 80 -3.66 0.05 -4.00
CA PHE A 80 -3.48 1.49 -4.19
C PHE A 80 -4.80 2.24 -4.19
N VAL A 81 -4.75 3.44 -3.61
CA VAL A 81 -5.83 4.41 -3.72
C VAL A 81 -5.73 5.11 -5.08
N ASP A 82 -6.79 5.03 -5.87
CA ASP A 82 -6.87 5.69 -7.17
C ASP A 82 -7.06 7.20 -7.04
N TYR A 83 -6.64 7.93 -8.08
CA TYR A 83 -6.82 9.39 -8.10
C TYR A 83 -8.31 9.77 -8.03
N GLY A 84 -8.66 10.54 -6.97
CA GLY A 84 -10.04 10.95 -6.73
C GLY A 84 -10.88 9.93 -5.94
N GLU A 85 -10.32 8.79 -5.57
CA GLU A 85 -10.99 7.79 -4.73
C GLU A 85 -10.86 8.13 -3.24
N ASP A 86 -11.92 7.88 -2.48
CA ASP A 86 -11.87 7.93 -1.01
C ASP A 86 -11.09 6.74 -0.46
N VAL A 87 -10.20 6.98 0.51
CA VAL A 87 -9.29 5.94 1.03
C VAL A 87 -10.00 4.74 1.67
N ARG A 88 -11.18 4.92 2.29
CA ARG A 88 -11.95 3.81 2.84
C ARG A 88 -12.66 3.02 1.74
N ARG A 89 -13.07 3.68 0.67
CA ARG A 89 -13.63 3.00 -0.51
C ARG A 89 -12.57 2.18 -1.22
N ALA A 90 -11.36 2.71 -1.37
CA ALA A 90 -10.22 1.96 -1.89
C ALA A 90 -9.96 0.71 -1.06
N ALA A 91 -9.88 0.83 0.25
CA ALA A 91 -9.68 -0.31 1.16
C ALA A 91 -10.79 -1.36 1.02
N ALA A 92 -12.07 -0.95 0.93
CA ALA A 92 -13.19 -1.88 0.74
C ALA A 92 -13.19 -2.55 -0.64
N ARG A 93 -12.82 -1.81 -1.70
CA ARG A 93 -12.68 -2.34 -3.07
C ARG A 93 -11.60 -3.39 -3.14
N GLU A 94 -10.38 -3.08 -2.67
CA GLU A 94 -9.24 -4.00 -2.66
C GLU A 94 -9.56 -5.27 -1.85
N LEU A 95 -10.15 -5.12 -0.66
CA LEU A 95 -10.60 -6.26 0.12
C LEU A 95 -11.54 -7.17 -0.69
N PHE A 96 -12.51 -6.59 -1.40
CA PHE A 96 -13.48 -7.36 -2.19
C PHE A 96 -12.79 -8.03 -3.39
N GLU A 97 -11.93 -7.33 -4.11
CA GLU A 97 -11.21 -7.84 -5.28
C GLU A 97 -10.29 -9.00 -4.92
N GLU A 98 -9.57 -8.91 -3.80
CA GLU A 98 -8.62 -9.93 -3.33
C GLU A 98 -9.27 -11.09 -2.57
N THR A 99 -10.45 -10.90 -1.98
CA THR A 99 -11.02 -11.90 -1.04
C THR A 99 -12.48 -12.24 -1.28
N GLY A 100 -13.22 -11.49 -2.08
CA GLY A 100 -14.67 -11.64 -2.26
C GLY A 100 -15.51 -11.24 -1.03
N LEU A 101 -14.90 -10.78 0.05
CA LEU A 101 -15.60 -10.33 1.25
C LEU A 101 -16.06 -8.87 1.13
N VAL A 102 -17.22 -8.59 1.69
CA VAL A 102 -17.75 -7.22 1.84
C VAL A 102 -17.65 -6.81 3.30
N ALA A 103 -17.07 -5.65 3.58
CA ALA A 103 -16.93 -5.15 4.93
C ALA A 103 -17.29 -3.66 5.04
N GLU A 104 -17.80 -3.26 6.19
CA GLU A 104 -17.83 -1.88 6.63
C GLU A 104 -16.43 -1.49 7.12
N VAL A 105 -15.86 -0.42 6.56
CA VAL A 105 -14.52 0.08 6.87
C VAL A 105 -14.62 1.17 7.92
N GLY A 106 -14.09 0.88 9.10
CA GLY A 106 -14.09 1.73 10.28
C GLY A 106 -12.93 2.73 10.34
N ASP A 107 -12.37 2.92 11.52
CA ASP A 107 -11.30 3.88 11.78
C ASP A 107 -9.92 3.33 11.39
N PRO A 108 -8.95 4.20 11.06
CA PRO A 108 -7.58 3.79 10.82
C PRO A 108 -6.95 3.32 12.14
N VAL A 109 -6.39 2.12 12.12
CA VAL A 109 -5.70 1.51 13.29
C VAL A 109 -4.19 1.61 13.19
N PHE A 110 -3.66 1.80 11.97
CA PHE A 110 -2.24 1.90 11.72
C PHE A 110 -1.94 2.73 10.47
N VAL A 111 -0.87 3.52 10.53
CA VAL A 111 -0.32 4.24 9.38
C VAL A 111 1.19 4.06 9.40
N ALA A 112 1.77 3.69 8.26
CA ALA A 112 3.20 3.52 8.14
C ALA A 112 3.73 3.90 6.75
N SER A 113 4.98 4.35 6.70
CA SER A 113 5.70 4.51 5.45
C SER A 113 6.34 3.17 5.04
N ASN A 114 6.22 2.83 3.78
CA ASN A 114 6.78 1.63 3.20
C ASN A 114 8.01 1.98 2.35
N PHE A 115 9.17 1.49 2.77
CA PHE A 115 10.46 1.73 2.13
C PHE A 115 11.07 0.47 1.50
N HIS A 116 10.31 -0.63 1.43
CA HIS A 116 10.80 -1.92 0.90
C HIS A 116 11.15 -1.88 -0.59
N ASP A 117 10.57 -0.97 -1.35
CA ASP A 117 10.92 -0.66 -2.73
C ASP A 117 11.33 0.82 -2.86
N PRO A 118 12.65 1.11 -2.94
CA PRO A 118 13.14 2.48 -3.07
C PRO A 118 12.65 3.19 -4.34
N ALA A 119 12.26 2.45 -5.37
CA ALA A 119 11.73 3.02 -6.60
C ALA A 119 10.26 3.44 -6.47
N LYS A 120 9.53 2.86 -5.51
CA LYS A 120 8.10 3.07 -5.32
C LYS A 120 7.74 3.18 -3.84
N LEU A 121 8.11 4.31 -3.26
CA LEU A 121 7.76 4.59 -1.87
C LEU A 121 6.25 4.73 -1.70
N THR A 122 5.70 4.21 -0.60
CA THR A 122 4.28 4.31 -0.30
C THR A 122 4.03 4.70 1.15
N VAL A 123 2.84 5.24 1.41
CA VAL A 123 2.25 5.36 2.75
C VAL A 123 1.05 4.42 2.79
N GLY A 124 1.06 3.46 3.70
CA GLY A 124 -0.06 2.56 3.95
C GLY A 124 -0.94 3.05 5.08
N ILE A 125 -2.26 2.89 4.92
CA ILE A 125 -3.27 3.16 5.93
C ILE A 125 -4.05 1.88 6.14
N TRP A 126 -3.99 1.30 7.34
CA TRP A 126 -4.76 0.11 7.71
C TRP A 126 -5.98 0.52 8.53
N PHE A 127 -7.14 0.13 8.06
CA PHE A 127 -8.42 0.35 8.71
C PHE A 127 -8.91 -0.91 9.40
N GLU A 128 -9.57 -0.81 10.51
CA GLU A 128 -10.38 -1.92 11.00
C GLU A 128 -11.58 -2.14 10.09
N GLY A 129 -12.04 -3.39 9.98
CA GLY A 129 -13.22 -3.73 9.20
C GLY A 129 -14.14 -4.70 9.92
N THR A 130 -15.43 -4.61 9.60
CA THR A 130 -16.45 -5.55 10.05
C THR A 130 -17.10 -6.20 8.84
N ILE A 131 -17.07 -7.54 8.74
CA ILE A 131 -17.67 -8.27 7.63
C ILE A 131 -19.18 -8.07 7.64
N THR A 132 -19.73 -7.67 6.49
CA THR A 132 -21.17 -7.48 6.28
C THR A 132 -21.74 -8.43 5.23
N GLY A 133 -20.88 -9.13 4.47
CA GLY A 133 -21.31 -10.07 3.45
C GLY A 133 -20.17 -10.66 2.63
N GLY A 134 -20.50 -11.29 1.52
CA GLY A 134 -19.54 -11.96 0.65
C GLY A 134 -19.20 -13.38 1.09
N SER A 135 -18.27 -13.99 0.36
CA SER A 135 -17.71 -15.32 0.68
C SER A 135 -16.22 -15.27 0.43
N LEU A 136 -15.42 -15.85 1.31
CA LEU A 136 -13.97 -15.86 1.19
C LEU A 136 -13.55 -16.69 -0.03
N VAL A 137 -13.18 -16.01 -1.09
CA VAL A 137 -12.67 -16.58 -2.35
C VAL A 137 -11.52 -15.72 -2.82
N PRO A 138 -10.28 -16.25 -2.87
CA PRO A 138 -9.13 -15.51 -3.38
C PRO A 138 -9.37 -15.01 -4.81
N GLY A 139 -8.94 -13.78 -5.09
CA GLY A 139 -9.08 -13.16 -6.41
C GLY A 139 -7.99 -12.13 -6.69
N ASP A 140 -8.00 -11.55 -7.88
CA ASP A 140 -7.02 -10.59 -8.37
C ASP A 140 -5.58 -11.10 -8.23
N ASP A 141 -4.73 -10.42 -7.49
CA ASP A 141 -3.34 -10.79 -7.26
C ASP A 141 -3.11 -11.68 -6.01
N ALA A 142 -4.18 -12.29 -5.48
CA ALA A 142 -4.17 -13.30 -4.42
C ALA A 142 -4.48 -14.70 -4.96
N ASP A 143 -3.66 -15.70 -4.62
CA ASP A 143 -3.88 -17.11 -5.00
C ASP A 143 -4.39 -17.99 -3.84
N ASP A 144 -4.43 -17.45 -2.63
CA ASP A 144 -4.98 -18.09 -1.44
C ASP A 144 -5.42 -17.02 -0.41
N ALA A 145 -6.35 -17.37 0.48
CA ALA A 145 -6.78 -16.51 1.57
C ALA A 145 -7.21 -17.34 2.77
N GLY A 146 -6.91 -16.88 3.99
CA GLY A 146 -7.23 -17.64 5.20
C GLY A 146 -7.16 -16.82 6.47
N TRP A 147 -7.71 -17.42 7.54
CA TRP A 147 -7.72 -16.87 8.89
C TRP A 147 -6.59 -17.47 9.72
N PHE A 148 -5.79 -16.61 10.33
CA PHE A 148 -4.60 -17.01 11.07
C PHE A 148 -4.60 -16.46 12.49
N ASP A 149 -4.18 -17.31 13.42
CA ASP A 149 -3.92 -16.88 14.79
C ASP A 149 -2.80 -15.85 14.80
N LEU A 150 -2.97 -14.76 15.55
CA LEU A 150 -1.91 -13.76 15.66
C LEU A 150 -0.59 -14.35 16.18
N GLY A 151 -0.64 -15.44 16.97
CA GLY A 151 0.53 -16.16 17.49
C GLY A 151 1.25 -17.04 16.47
N GLU A 152 0.55 -17.50 15.41
CA GLU A 152 1.04 -18.51 14.44
C GLU A 152 0.81 -18.04 13.00
N LEU A 153 1.47 -16.95 12.62
CA LEU A 153 1.35 -16.40 11.27
C LEU A 153 2.33 -17.06 10.30
N PRO A 154 1.90 -17.22 9.04
CA PRO A 154 2.82 -17.59 7.96
C PRO A 154 3.81 -16.45 7.68
N PRO A 155 4.86 -16.68 6.87
CA PRO A 155 5.81 -15.64 6.48
C PRO A 155 5.10 -14.46 5.81
N LEU A 156 5.22 -13.26 6.41
CA LEU A 156 4.60 -12.05 5.91
C LEU A 156 5.43 -11.41 4.79
N ALA A 157 4.73 -10.81 3.84
CA ALA A 157 5.34 -10.14 2.71
C ALA A 157 5.98 -8.79 3.09
N PHE A 158 5.40 -8.08 4.04
CA PHE A 158 5.78 -6.70 4.35
C PHE A 158 6.11 -6.51 5.83
N GLU A 159 7.18 -5.76 6.09
CA GLU A 159 7.58 -5.40 7.46
C GLU A 159 6.51 -4.54 8.16
N THR A 160 5.76 -3.76 7.39
CA THR A 160 4.65 -2.95 7.91
C THR A 160 3.49 -3.80 8.41
N ASP A 161 3.18 -4.93 7.75
CA ASP A 161 2.18 -5.88 8.25
C ASP A 161 2.67 -6.57 9.53
N ALA A 162 3.95 -6.92 9.57
CA ALA A 162 4.55 -7.47 10.79
C ALA A 162 4.51 -6.48 11.95
N ALA A 163 4.79 -5.19 11.70
CA ALA A 163 4.71 -4.14 12.70
C ALA A 163 3.27 -3.93 13.20
N LEU A 164 2.30 -3.95 12.29
CA LEU A 164 0.88 -3.90 12.67
C LEU A 164 0.50 -5.10 13.54
N VAL A 165 0.88 -6.32 13.16
CA VAL A 165 0.60 -7.53 13.95
C VAL A 165 1.20 -7.45 15.34
N ALA A 166 2.45 -6.99 15.48
CA ALA A 166 3.07 -6.77 16.79
C ALA A 166 2.24 -5.81 17.66
N ARG A 167 1.77 -4.71 17.07
CA ARG A 167 0.86 -3.78 17.75
C ARG A 167 -0.47 -4.44 18.14
N LEU A 168 -1.06 -5.29 17.28
CA LEU A 168 -2.31 -6.00 17.57
C LEU A 168 -2.16 -7.03 18.70
N ARG A 169 -0.95 -7.55 18.91
CA ARG A 169 -0.57 -8.41 20.04
C ARG A 169 -0.35 -7.64 21.35
N GLY A 170 -0.32 -6.32 21.32
CA GLY A 170 0.04 -5.48 22.46
C GLY A 170 1.55 -5.41 22.73
N GLU A 171 2.38 -5.82 21.77
CA GLU A 171 3.84 -5.71 21.84
C GLU A 171 4.24 -4.23 21.61
N ALA A 172 5.15 -3.71 22.43
CA ALA A 172 5.67 -2.35 22.24
C ALA A 172 6.48 -2.28 20.94
N THR A 173 6.03 -1.50 19.98
CA THR A 173 6.84 -1.15 18.80
C THR A 173 7.87 -0.09 19.20
N SER A 174 9.15 -0.47 19.12
CA SER A 174 10.30 0.43 19.34
C SER A 174 10.44 1.45 18.22
#